data_ed2efa3e238bc57f451a2127e1e749c1
#
_entry.id   ed2efa3e238bc57f451a2127e1e749c1
#
_cell.length_a   1.000
_cell.length_b   1.000
_cell.length_c   1.000
_cell.angle_alpha   90.00
_cell.angle_beta   90.00
_cell.angle_gamma   90.00
#
_symmetry.space_group_name_H-M   'P 1'
#
loop_
_entity.id
_entity.type
_entity.pdbx_description
1 polymer ?
#
loop_
_entity_poly.entity_id
_entity_poly.type
_entity_poly.pdbx_seq_one_letter_code
_entity_poly.pdbx_strand_id
1 'polypeptide(L)'
;MASPCDPLGCDEFFRGGFARRKASSYRSRGLDRTAARMLAFLRERGIAGASVLEIGGGVGEIQLELLRAGAARAVNLELSPAYEAEAAGLVREAGFEGRVTRRLQDIAVDGDGVEPADVVVLHRVVCCYPDYERLLAAAAEHARGLLVFSYPSHSVLARMVLGAENLSFRMRRLRFRVFAHPPDRMLSVLREHGLRPTVVHRGMAWQVAGAER
;
A
#
# COMPACT_ATOMS: atom_id res chain seq x y z
N MET A 1 -23.30 4.87 -8.01
CA MET A 1 -22.37 5.22 -9.12
C MET A 1 -20.97 4.94 -8.59
N ALA A 2 -20.13 4.25 -9.34
CA ALA A 2 -18.71 4.03 -8.95
C ALA A 2 -18.01 5.40 -8.92
N SER A 3 -17.11 5.60 -7.97
CA SER A 3 -16.22 6.77 -7.94
C SER A 3 -15.41 6.81 -9.24
N PRO A 4 -15.13 7.98 -9.82
CA PRO A 4 -14.24 8.09 -10.98
C PRO A 4 -12.84 7.51 -10.71
N CYS A 5 -12.44 7.41 -9.44
CA CYS A 5 -11.17 6.82 -9.01
C CYS A 5 -11.25 5.31 -8.70
N ASP A 6 -12.40 4.64 -8.94
CA ASP A 6 -12.57 3.20 -8.66
C ASP A 6 -12.86 2.38 -9.93
N PRO A 7 -11.92 2.23 -10.87
CA PRO A 7 -12.10 1.37 -12.04
C PRO A 7 -12.15 -0.12 -11.66
N LEU A 8 -11.75 -0.49 -10.44
CA LEU A 8 -11.48 -1.86 -10.00
C LEU A 8 -12.51 -2.41 -9.02
N GLY A 9 -13.50 -1.64 -8.60
CA GLY A 9 -14.50 -2.04 -7.61
C GLY A 9 -13.96 -2.08 -6.17
N CYS A 10 -12.92 -1.32 -5.87
CA CYS A 10 -12.37 -1.20 -4.52
C CYS A 10 -13.41 -0.66 -3.54
N ASP A 11 -14.14 0.37 -3.93
CA ASP A 11 -15.23 0.95 -3.14
C ASP A 11 -16.32 -0.06 -2.79
N GLU A 12 -16.64 -0.96 -3.73
CA GLU A 12 -17.64 -1.98 -3.51
C GLU A 12 -17.15 -3.04 -2.53
N PHE A 13 -15.89 -3.43 -2.64
CA PHE A 13 -15.27 -4.46 -1.79
C PHE A 13 -14.98 -3.96 -0.37
N PHE A 14 -14.44 -2.75 -0.22
CA PHE A 14 -14.04 -2.19 1.06
C PHE A 14 -15.16 -1.46 1.82
N ARG A 15 -16.42 -1.57 1.35
CA ARG A 15 -17.60 -0.98 1.99
C ARG A 15 -17.85 -1.46 3.41
N GLY A 16 -18.56 -0.66 4.18
CA GLY A 16 -19.16 -1.02 5.46
C GLY A 16 -18.13 -1.17 6.58
N GLY A 17 -18.15 -2.32 7.27
CA GLY A 17 -17.32 -2.52 8.47
C GLY A 17 -15.84 -2.84 8.22
N PHE A 18 -15.35 -2.88 6.95
CA PHE A 18 -13.96 -3.28 6.68
C PHE A 18 -12.98 -2.27 7.28
N ALA A 19 -13.12 -0.99 6.98
CA ALA A 19 -12.28 0.08 7.52
C ALA A 19 -12.32 0.10 9.06
N ARG A 20 -13.52 -0.01 9.66
CA ARG A 20 -13.67 -0.09 11.13
C ARG A 20 -12.95 -1.29 11.73
N ARG A 21 -13.09 -2.49 11.13
CA ARG A 21 -12.38 -3.68 11.60
C ARG A 21 -10.86 -3.51 11.49
N LYS A 22 -10.38 -2.90 10.42
CA LYS A 22 -8.97 -2.64 10.21
C LYS A 22 -8.43 -1.65 11.25
N ALA A 23 -9.11 -0.54 11.47
CA ALA A 23 -8.78 0.45 12.49
C ALA A 23 -8.82 -0.13 13.91
N SER A 24 -9.87 -0.90 14.25
CA SER A 24 -9.98 -1.58 15.54
C SER A 24 -8.87 -2.61 15.75
N SER A 25 -8.53 -3.36 14.70
CA SER A 25 -7.40 -4.31 14.74
C SER A 25 -6.07 -3.60 15.01
N TYR A 26 -5.85 -2.46 14.35
CA TYR A 26 -4.64 -1.68 14.57
C TYR A 26 -4.59 -1.09 15.99
N ARG A 27 -5.69 -0.54 16.52
CA ARG A 27 -5.76 -0.04 17.91
C ARG A 27 -5.43 -1.12 18.94
N SER A 28 -5.88 -2.35 18.71
CA SER A 28 -5.75 -3.44 19.68
C SER A 28 -4.46 -4.24 19.56
N ARG A 29 -3.90 -4.36 18.35
CA ARG A 29 -2.79 -5.29 18.05
C ARG A 29 -1.61 -4.64 17.35
N GLY A 30 -1.72 -3.36 16.94
CA GLY A 30 -0.72 -2.68 16.12
C GLY A 30 -0.66 -3.21 14.68
N LEU A 31 0.51 -3.07 14.06
CA LEU A 31 0.76 -3.54 12.70
C LEU A 31 0.67 -5.06 12.59
N ASP A 32 0.18 -5.54 11.45
CA ASP A 32 0.34 -6.95 11.11
C ASP A 32 1.82 -7.30 10.84
N ARG A 33 2.14 -8.60 10.81
CA ARG A 33 3.52 -9.08 10.68
C ARG A 33 4.20 -8.61 9.37
N THR A 34 3.45 -8.44 8.29
CA THR A 34 3.99 -7.99 7.00
C THR A 34 4.32 -6.50 7.06
N ALA A 35 3.38 -5.69 7.55
CA ALA A 35 3.58 -4.26 7.76
C ALA A 35 4.73 -3.97 8.75
N ALA A 36 4.82 -4.75 9.83
CA ALA A 36 5.93 -4.63 10.80
C ALA A 36 7.31 -4.90 10.16
N ARG A 37 7.42 -5.85 9.22
CA ARG A 37 8.66 -6.09 8.47
C ARG A 37 9.00 -4.95 7.52
N MET A 38 7.99 -4.35 6.88
CA MET A 38 8.19 -3.18 6.02
C MET A 38 8.70 -1.99 6.86
N LEU A 39 8.10 -1.76 8.02
CA LEU A 39 8.55 -0.73 8.95
C LEU A 39 9.99 -0.97 9.44
N ALA A 40 10.33 -2.21 9.81
CA ALA A 40 11.68 -2.57 10.24
C ALA A 40 12.72 -2.27 9.14
N PHE A 41 12.46 -2.70 7.90
CA PHE A 41 13.31 -2.42 6.74
C PHE A 41 13.59 -0.92 6.57
N LEU A 42 12.55 -0.09 6.72
CA LEU A 42 12.67 1.37 6.58
C LEU A 42 13.43 1.99 7.76
N ARG A 43 13.14 1.56 8.99
CA ARG A 43 13.82 2.07 10.20
C ARG A 43 15.31 1.79 10.22
N GLU A 44 15.73 0.61 9.76
CA GLU A 44 17.16 0.23 9.64
C GLU A 44 17.94 1.16 8.70
N ARG A 45 17.24 1.83 7.76
CA ARG A 45 17.84 2.75 6.77
C ARG A 45 17.77 4.22 7.14
N GLY A 46 17.16 4.52 8.28
CA GLY A 46 17.05 5.88 8.79
C GLY A 46 15.94 6.69 8.11
N ILE A 47 14.86 6.92 8.83
CA ILE A 47 13.69 7.66 8.33
C ILE A 47 13.41 8.95 9.11
N ALA A 48 14.35 9.34 9.99
CA ALA A 48 14.19 10.56 10.76
C ALA A 48 14.16 11.79 9.82
N GLY A 49 13.12 12.60 9.95
CA GLY A 49 12.91 13.78 9.10
C GLY A 49 12.39 13.47 7.69
N ALA A 50 12.23 12.19 7.32
CA ALA A 50 11.79 11.79 5.98
C ALA A 50 10.35 12.19 5.68
N SER A 51 10.10 12.53 4.42
CA SER A 51 8.76 12.59 3.82
C SER A 51 8.32 11.19 3.39
N VAL A 52 7.05 10.85 3.61
CA VAL A 52 6.46 9.55 3.29
C VAL A 52 5.34 9.71 2.28
N LEU A 53 5.31 8.88 1.25
CA LEU A 53 4.18 8.67 0.35
C LEU A 53 3.67 7.24 0.55
N GLU A 54 2.47 7.10 1.11
CA GLU A 54 1.79 5.81 1.25
C GLU A 54 0.72 5.69 0.18
N ILE A 55 0.86 4.73 -0.74
CA ILE A 55 -0.06 4.47 -1.84
C ILE A 55 -0.99 3.33 -1.43
N GLY A 56 -2.32 3.55 -1.51
CA GLY A 56 -3.33 2.61 -1.06
C GLY A 56 -3.26 2.33 0.44
N GLY A 57 -3.01 3.36 1.23
CA GLY A 57 -2.72 3.21 2.66
C GLY A 57 -3.91 2.83 3.55
N GLY A 58 -5.11 2.73 3.00
CA GLY A 58 -6.30 2.35 3.77
C GLY A 58 -6.52 3.25 4.98
N VAL A 59 -6.51 2.69 6.19
CA VAL A 59 -6.63 3.50 7.44
C VAL A 59 -5.33 4.21 7.83
N GLY A 60 -4.20 3.95 7.15
CA GLY A 60 -2.94 4.67 7.34
C GLY A 60 -2.10 4.18 8.52
N GLU A 61 -2.22 2.92 8.92
CA GLU A 61 -1.48 2.40 10.07
C GLU A 61 0.04 2.44 9.89
N ILE A 62 0.57 2.26 8.66
CA ILE A 62 2.02 2.28 8.43
C ILE A 62 2.55 3.70 8.49
N GLN A 63 1.90 4.68 7.86
CA GLN A 63 2.32 6.08 7.94
C GLN A 63 2.34 6.58 9.38
N LEU A 64 1.39 6.17 10.23
CA LEU A 64 1.37 6.57 11.64
C LEU A 64 2.59 6.02 12.39
N GLU A 65 2.96 4.77 12.15
CA GLU A 65 4.16 4.18 12.76
C GLU A 65 5.46 4.81 12.23
N LEU A 66 5.49 5.22 10.95
CA LEU A 66 6.63 5.97 10.39
C LEU A 66 6.75 7.35 11.02
N LEU A 67 5.63 8.05 11.23
CA LEU A 67 5.61 9.34 11.94
C LEU A 67 6.05 9.22 13.39
N ARG A 68 5.64 8.15 14.11
CA ARG A 68 6.13 7.83 15.47
C ARG A 68 7.64 7.52 15.48
N ALA A 69 8.13 6.91 14.41
CA ALA A 69 9.55 6.59 14.25
C ALA A 69 10.40 7.77 13.76
N GLY A 70 9.83 8.98 13.64
CA GLY A 70 10.55 10.21 13.36
C GLY A 70 10.42 10.76 11.94
N ALA A 71 9.64 10.15 11.03
CA ALA A 71 9.32 10.74 9.73
C ALA A 71 8.66 12.12 9.92
N ALA A 72 8.91 13.08 9.04
CA ALA A 72 8.42 14.46 9.20
C ALA A 72 6.93 14.61 8.86
N ARG A 73 6.52 14.06 7.73
CA ARG A 73 5.16 14.18 7.19
C ARG A 73 4.81 12.96 6.34
N ALA A 74 3.53 12.74 6.12
CA ALA A 74 3.04 11.70 5.23
C ALA A 74 1.95 12.21 4.30
N VAL A 75 1.99 11.76 3.04
CA VAL A 75 0.90 11.86 2.07
C VAL A 75 0.36 10.47 1.87
N ASN A 76 -0.95 10.30 1.94
CA ASN A 76 -1.62 9.03 1.71
C ASN A 76 -2.56 9.16 0.51
N LEU A 77 -2.32 8.34 -0.49
CA LEU A 77 -3.19 8.23 -1.66
C LEU A 77 -4.06 6.99 -1.51
N GLU A 78 -5.35 7.14 -1.65
CA GLU A 78 -6.32 6.05 -1.51
C GLU A 78 -7.37 6.12 -2.64
N LEU A 79 -7.90 4.99 -3.05
CA LEU A 79 -8.96 4.94 -4.07
C LEU A 79 -10.35 4.89 -3.46
N SER A 80 -10.48 4.28 -2.27
CA SER A 80 -11.77 4.12 -1.63
C SER A 80 -12.03 5.16 -0.53
N PRO A 81 -13.08 5.98 -0.66
CA PRO A 81 -13.48 6.93 0.38
C PRO A 81 -13.97 6.23 1.66
N ALA A 82 -14.21 4.92 1.63
CA ALA A 82 -14.68 4.16 2.79
C ALA A 82 -13.71 4.16 3.97
N TYR A 83 -12.45 4.50 3.75
CA TYR A 83 -11.43 4.56 4.79
C TYR A 83 -11.33 5.91 5.50
N GLU A 84 -11.85 6.99 4.90
CA GLU A 84 -11.57 8.37 5.33
C GLU A 84 -11.94 8.66 6.79
N ALA A 85 -13.12 8.25 7.24
CA ALA A 85 -13.58 8.52 8.60
C ALA A 85 -12.69 7.84 9.66
N GLU A 86 -12.32 6.58 9.43
CA GLU A 86 -11.49 5.81 10.36
C GLU A 86 -10.03 6.29 10.33
N ALA A 87 -9.52 6.61 9.13
CA ALA A 87 -8.18 7.16 8.98
C ALA A 87 -8.03 8.51 9.68
N ALA A 88 -8.98 9.43 9.49
CA ALA A 88 -9.00 10.72 10.19
C ALA A 88 -9.08 10.54 11.71
N GLY A 89 -9.86 9.55 12.19
CA GLY A 89 -9.92 9.18 13.60
C GLY A 89 -8.55 8.76 14.15
N LEU A 90 -7.86 7.85 13.46
CA LEU A 90 -6.54 7.38 13.87
C LEU A 90 -5.46 8.47 13.83
N VAL A 91 -5.50 9.35 12.83
CA VAL A 91 -4.57 10.50 12.73
C VAL A 91 -4.75 11.44 13.93
N ARG A 92 -6.01 11.74 14.29
CA ARG A 92 -6.35 12.58 15.46
C ARG A 92 -5.93 11.91 16.77
N GLU A 93 -6.24 10.65 16.95
CA GLU A 93 -5.83 9.87 18.14
C GLU A 93 -4.31 9.84 18.31
N ALA A 94 -3.56 9.88 17.20
CA ALA A 94 -2.10 9.92 17.21
C ALA A 94 -1.51 11.34 17.36
N GLY A 95 -2.32 12.40 17.25
CA GLY A 95 -1.86 13.80 17.31
C GLY A 95 -1.06 14.23 16.06
N PHE A 96 -1.39 13.67 14.89
CA PHE A 96 -0.64 13.92 13.64
C PHE A 96 -1.43 14.70 12.58
N GLU A 97 -2.52 15.41 12.95
CA GLU A 97 -3.41 16.12 12.00
C GLU A 97 -2.65 17.09 11.07
N GLY A 98 -1.67 17.80 11.58
CA GLY A 98 -0.83 18.71 10.79
C GLY A 98 0.28 18.04 9.97
N ARG A 99 0.45 16.72 10.09
CA ARG A 99 1.55 15.98 9.47
C ARG A 99 1.10 14.95 8.43
N VAL A 100 -0.21 14.74 8.30
CA VAL A 100 -0.81 13.78 7.35
C VAL A 100 -1.72 14.52 6.39
N THR A 101 -1.48 14.33 5.09
CA THR A 101 -2.37 14.75 4.01
C THR A 101 -2.94 13.51 3.35
N ARG A 102 -4.27 13.46 3.17
CA ARG A 102 -4.93 12.35 2.44
C ARG A 102 -5.56 12.87 1.16
N ARG A 103 -5.48 12.06 0.10
CA ARG A 103 -6.08 12.35 -1.20
C ARG A 103 -6.74 11.11 -1.78
N LEU A 104 -7.90 11.27 -2.41
CA LEU A 104 -8.53 10.25 -3.24
C LEU A 104 -7.97 10.39 -4.66
N GLN A 105 -6.90 9.65 -4.96
CA GLN A 105 -6.14 9.79 -6.20
C GLN A 105 -5.48 8.48 -6.60
N ASP A 106 -5.54 8.15 -7.89
CA ASP A 106 -4.81 7.03 -8.50
C ASP A 106 -3.52 7.54 -9.12
N ILE A 107 -2.39 7.31 -8.45
CA ILE A 107 -1.08 7.77 -8.91
C ILE A 107 -0.65 7.14 -10.24
N ALA A 108 -1.16 5.94 -10.56
CA ALA A 108 -0.84 5.27 -11.82
C ALA A 108 -1.59 5.88 -13.01
N VAL A 109 -2.66 6.64 -12.77
CA VAL A 109 -3.47 7.29 -13.82
C VAL A 109 -3.18 8.79 -13.86
N ASP A 110 -3.13 9.40 -12.68
CA ASP A 110 -2.94 10.83 -12.50
C ASP A 110 -1.97 11.03 -11.31
N GLY A 111 -0.68 11.15 -11.63
CA GLY A 111 0.39 11.46 -10.68
C GLY A 111 0.62 12.96 -10.51
N ASP A 112 -0.09 13.81 -11.25
CA ASP A 112 0.12 15.24 -11.23
C ASP A 112 -0.17 15.85 -9.85
N GLY A 113 0.74 16.71 -9.39
CA GLY A 113 0.64 17.35 -8.07
C GLY A 113 0.94 16.41 -6.89
N VAL A 114 1.42 15.19 -7.13
CA VAL A 114 2.00 14.33 -6.09
C VAL A 114 3.50 14.59 -6.02
N GLU A 115 3.95 15.19 -4.92
CA GLU A 115 5.37 15.43 -4.73
C GLU A 115 6.12 14.12 -4.44
N PRO A 116 7.30 13.90 -5.05
CA PRO A 116 8.16 12.78 -4.68
C PRO A 116 8.52 12.83 -3.19
N ALA A 117 8.63 11.65 -2.56
CA ALA A 117 8.92 11.49 -1.14
C ALA A 117 10.21 10.69 -0.92
N ASP A 118 10.82 10.88 0.25
CA ASP A 118 12.02 10.14 0.62
C ASP A 118 11.74 8.64 0.78
N VAL A 119 10.51 8.31 1.20
CA VAL A 119 10.02 6.92 1.41
C VAL A 119 8.69 6.72 0.71
N VAL A 120 8.58 5.68 -0.10
CA VAL A 120 7.32 5.25 -0.75
C VAL A 120 6.92 3.87 -0.23
N VAL A 121 5.65 3.71 0.15
CA VAL A 121 5.11 2.48 0.76
C VAL A 121 3.86 2.01 0.02
N LEU A 122 3.81 0.70 -0.34
CA LEU A 122 2.61 0.06 -0.89
C LEU A 122 2.33 -1.25 -0.13
N HIS A 123 1.41 -1.23 0.82
CA HIS A 123 1.06 -2.42 1.59
C HIS A 123 -0.24 -3.07 1.11
N ARG A 124 -0.13 -4.26 0.51
CA ARG A 124 -1.26 -5.03 -0.05
C ARG A 124 -2.04 -4.28 -1.15
N VAL A 125 -1.34 -3.49 -1.94
CA VAL A 125 -1.92 -2.68 -3.03
C VAL A 125 -1.68 -3.35 -4.38
N VAL A 126 -0.45 -3.76 -4.65
CA VAL A 126 -0.04 -4.34 -5.94
C VAL A 126 -0.93 -5.52 -6.34
N CYS A 127 -1.35 -6.34 -5.37
CA CYS A 127 -2.24 -7.48 -5.63
C CYS A 127 -3.66 -7.11 -6.06
N CYS A 128 -4.07 -5.87 -5.87
CA CYS A 128 -5.42 -5.40 -6.22
C CYS A 128 -5.42 -4.54 -7.49
N TYR A 129 -4.24 -4.28 -8.05
CA TYR A 129 -4.06 -3.40 -9.20
C TYR A 129 -3.65 -4.23 -10.42
N PRO A 130 -4.47 -4.33 -11.48
CA PRO A 130 -4.18 -5.20 -12.64
C PRO A 130 -2.96 -4.73 -13.44
N ASP A 131 -2.79 -3.42 -13.63
CA ASP A 131 -1.63 -2.82 -14.30
C ASP A 131 -0.55 -2.47 -13.24
N TYR A 132 -0.01 -3.51 -12.63
CA TYR A 132 0.99 -3.37 -11.58
C TYR A 132 2.29 -2.74 -12.09
N GLU A 133 2.62 -2.88 -13.37
CA GLU A 133 3.82 -2.29 -13.96
C GLU A 133 3.71 -0.77 -13.94
N ARG A 134 2.59 -0.23 -14.37
CA ARG A 134 2.31 1.21 -14.32
C ARG A 134 2.25 1.74 -12.89
N LEU A 135 1.63 1.00 -11.97
CA LEU A 135 1.58 1.38 -10.55
C LEU A 135 2.99 1.44 -9.93
N LEU A 136 3.82 0.40 -10.15
CA LEU A 136 5.17 0.34 -9.61
C LEU A 136 6.12 1.34 -10.28
N ALA A 137 5.93 1.65 -11.57
CA ALA A 137 6.65 2.70 -12.26
C ALA A 137 6.36 4.07 -11.62
N ALA A 138 5.08 4.41 -11.46
CA ALA A 138 4.68 5.65 -10.81
C ALA A 138 5.19 5.73 -9.36
N ALA A 139 5.12 4.64 -8.60
CA ALA A 139 5.68 4.59 -7.25
C ALA A 139 7.20 4.79 -7.23
N ALA A 140 7.94 4.19 -8.17
CA ALA A 140 9.39 4.33 -8.29
C ALA A 140 9.81 5.75 -8.70
N GLU A 141 9.08 6.39 -9.61
CA GLU A 141 9.31 7.78 -10.02
C GLU A 141 9.16 8.76 -8.85
N HIS A 142 8.23 8.47 -7.94
CA HIS A 142 7.98 9.29 -6.74
C HIS A 142 8.88 8.92 -5.54
N ALA A 143 9.73 7.89 -5.64
CA ALA A 143 10.66 7.51 -4.57
C ALA A 143 12.00 8.22 -4.73
N ARG A 144 12.35 9.14 -3.83
CA ARG A 144 13.66 9.79 -3.79
C ARG A 144 14.76 8.90 -3.23
N GLY A 145 14.43 8.04 -2.28
CA GLY A 145 15.40 7.19 -1.58
C GLY A 145 14.95 5.75 -1.43
N LEU A 146 13.89 5.53 -0.68
CA LEU A 146 13.42 4.19 -0.31
C LEU A 146 12.03 3.89 -0.88
N LEU A 147 11.86 2.66 -1.34
CA LEU A 147 10.55 2.12 -1.70
C LEU A 147 10.39 0.75 -1.05
N VAL A 148 9.22 0.47 -0.46
CA VAL A 148 8.89 -0.84 0.09
C VAL A 148 7.47 -1.23 -0.28
N PHE A 149 7.30 -2.47 -0.72
CA PHE A 149 5.97 -2.99 -1.03
C PHE A 149 5.79 -4.44 -0.62
N SER A 150 4.53 -4.82 -0.37
CA SER A 150 4.15 -6.21 -0.10
C SER A 150 3.30 -6.78 -1.23
N TYR A 151 3.48 -8.08 -1.50
CA TYR A 151 2.78 -8.79 -2.55
C TYR A 151 2.52 -10.26 -2.16
N PRO A 152 1.49 -10.92 -2.71
CA PRO A 152 1.22 -12.32 -2.45
C PRO A 152 2.36 -13.21 -2.96
N SER A 153 2.58 -14.34 -2.30
CA SER A 153 3.46 -15.37 -2.82
C SER A 153 2.99 -15.82 -4.20
N HIS A 154 3.93 -16.03 -5.13
CA HIS A 154 3.65 -16.52 -6.48
C HIS A 154 3.69 -18.05 -6.57
N SER A 155 3.57 -18.77 -5.44
CA SER A 155 3.50 -20.24 -5.41
C SER A 155 2.22 -20.75 -6.07
N VAL A 156 2.24 -21.99 -6.54
CA VAL A 156 1.06 -22.64 -7.14
C VAL A 156 -0.12 -22.60 -6.16
N LEU A 157 0.13 -22.91 -4.88
CA LEU A 157 -0.91 -22.90 -3.84
C LEU A 157 -1.51 -21.48 -3.66
N ALA A 158 -0.67 -20.45 -3.58
CA ALA A 158 -1.16 -19.07 -3.45
C ALA A 158 -2.01 -18.65 -4.65
N ARG A 159 -1.59 -19.02 -5.88
CA ARG A 159 -2.35 -18.76 -7.10
C ARG A 159 -3.71 -19.49 -7.11
N MET A 160 -3.76 -20.73 -6.62
CA MET A 160 -5.02 -21.48 -6.48
C MET A 160 -5.96 -20.80 -5.47
N VAL A 161 -5.44 -20.36 -4.31
CA VAL A 161 -6.23 -19.64 -3.30
C VAL A 161 -6.80 -18.34 -3.87
N LEU A 162 -5.97 -17.51 -4.51
CA LEU A 162 -6.41 -16.27 -5.15
C LEU A 162 -7.42 -16.52 -6.28
N GLY A 163 -7.25 -17.62 -7.03
CA GLY A 163 -8.22 -18.06 -8.05
C GLY A 163 -9.58 -18.39 -7.43
N ALA A 164 -9.61 -19.11 -6.31
CA ALA A 164 -10.83 -19.42 -5.57
C ALA A 164 -11.50 -18.17 -4.99
N GLU A 165 -10.71 -17.23 -4.45
CA GLU A 165 -11.21 -15.92 -3.98
C GLU A 165 -11.86 -15.14 -5.13
N ASN A 166 -11.19 -15.04 -6.29
CA ASN A 166 -11.72 -14.36 -7.47
C ASN A 166 -13.02 -15.02 -7.98
N LEU A 167 -13.12 -16.35 -7.92
CA LEU A 167 -14.35 -17.05 -8.26
C LEU A 167 -15.48 -16.69 -7.28
N SER A 168 -15.19 -16.64 -5.97
CA SER A 168 -16.13 -16.20 -4.95
C SER A 168 -16.61 -14.75 -5.21
N PHE A 169 -15.69 -13.84 -5.53
CA PHE A 169 -16.05 -12.46 -5.88
C PHE A 169 -16.96 -12.40 -7.10
N ARG A 170 -16.66 -13.21 -8.14
CA ARG A 170 -17.48 -13.30 -9.34
C ARG A 170 -18.89 -13.81 -9.03
N MET A 171 -19.01 -14.87 -8.21
CA MET A 171 -20.32 -15.38 -7.77
C MET A 171 -21.13 -14.33 -7.00
N ARG A 172 -20.47 -13.51 -6.21
CA ARG A 172 -21.07 -12.38 -5.48
C ARG A 172 -21.28 -11.13 -6.34
N ARG A 173 -20.99 -11.20 -7.65
CA ARG A 173 -21.09 -10.11 -8.63
C ARG A 173 -20.21 -8.89 -8.29
N LEU A 174 -19.16 -9.07 -7.49
CA LEU A 174 -18.19 -8.03 -7.21
C LEU A 174 -17.25 -7.84 -8.40
N ARG A 175 -16.90 -6.59 -8.70
CA ARG A 175 -15.90 -6.25 -9.74
C ARG A 175 -14.47 -6.43 -9.24
N PHE A 176 -14.25 -6.32 -7.95
CA PHE A 176 -12.93 -6.46 -7.31
C PHE A 176 -12.25 -7.78 -7.63
N ARG A 177 -10.94 -7.73 -7.90
CA ARG A 177 -10.10 -8.89 -8.18
C ARG A 177 -8.77 -8.78 -7.45
N VAL A 178 -8.17 -9.95 -7.18
CA VAL A 178 -6.83 -10.09 -6.60
C VAL A 178 -5.92 -10.85 -7.55
N PHE A 179 -4.66 -10.44 -7.60
CA PHE A 179 -3.67 -10.93 -8.53
C PHE A 179 -2.40 -11.41 -7.81
N ALA A 180 -1.77 -12.47 -8.33
CA ALA A 180 -0.41 -12.86 -7.99
C ALA A 180 0.50 -12.49 -9.17
N HIS A 181 1.03 -11.30 -9.18
CA HIS A 181 1.93 -10.83 -10.23
C HIS A 181 3.31 -11.52 -10.13
N PRO A 182 4.03 -11.67 -11.28
CA PRO A 182 5.36 -12.28 -11.28
C PRO A 182 6.38 -11.42 -10.52
N PRO A 183 7.03 -11.94 -9.45
CA PRO A 183 7.96 -11.15 -8.64
C PRO A 183 9.13 -10.56 -9.43
N ASP A 184 9.70 -11.35 -10.35
CA ASP A 184 10.86 -10.92 -11.14
C ASP A 184 10.53 -9.71 -12.02
N ARG A 185 9.31 -9.66 -12.60
CA ARG A 185 8.85 -8.54 -13.40
C ARG A 185 8.62 -7.28 -12.54
N MET A 186 8.01 -7.45 -11.35
CA MET A 186 7.85 -6.34 -10.42
C MET A 186 9.20 -5.72 -10.02
N LEU A 187 10.19 -6.56 -9.71
CA LEU A 187 11.54 -6.09 -9.38
C LEU A 187 12.27 -5.49 -10.58
N SER A 188 11.98 -5.97 -11.82
CA SER A 188 12.52 -5.40 -13.06
C SER A 188 12.05 -3.96 -13.25
N VAL A 189 10.75 -3.69 -13.08
CA VAL A 189 10.19 -2.33 -13.18
C VAL A 189 10.94 -1.36 -12.26
N LEU A 190 11.22 -1.76 -11.01
CA LEU A 190 11.97 -0.89 -10.10
C LEU A 190 13.40 -0.62 -10.58
N ARG A 191 14.09 -1.63 -11.15
CA ARG A 191 15.45 -1.44 -11.71
C ARG A 191 15.45 -0.50 -12.92
N GLU A 192 14.46 -0.63 -13.79
CA GLU A 192 14.27 0.23 -14.97
C GLU A 192 14.08 1.70 -14.58
N HIS A 193 13.56 1.96 -13.36
CA HIS A 193 13.41 3.31 -12.79
C HIS A 193 14.54 3.70 -11.80
N GLY A 194 15.70 3.03 -11.89
CA GLY A 194 16.92 3.41 -11.15
C GLY A 194 16.95 3.02 -9.69
N LEU A 195 16.06 2.12 -9.24
CA LEU A 195 16.07 1.58 -7.90
C LEU A 195 16.80 0.22 -7.85
N ARG A 196 17.39 -0.11 -6.73
CA ARG A 196 18.07 -1.40 -6.44
C ARG A 196 17.19 -2.25 -5.53
N PRO A 197 16.30 -3.10 -6.08
CA PRO A 197 15.38 -3.90 -5.30
C PRO A 197 16.07 -5.09 -4.61
N THR A 198 15.63 -5.37 -3.39
CA THR A 198 16.00 -6.56 -2.60
C THR A 198 14.75 -7.23 -2.05
N VAL A 199 14.80 -8.56 -1.91
CA VAL A 199 13.72 -9.30 -1.24
C VAL A 199 13.96 -9.27 0.26
N VAL A 200 13.15 -8.52 0.99
CA VAL A 200 13.23 -8.34 2.45
C VAL A 200 12.67 -9.55 3.19
N HIS A 201 11.59 -10.13 2.67
CA HIS A 201 10.96 -11.30 3.30
C HIS A 201 10.27 -12.21 2.28
N ARG A 202 10.52 -13.52 2.42
CA ARG A 202 9.86 -14.60 1.66
C ARG A 202 8.93 -15.38 2.58
N GLY A 203 7.68 -14.96 2.67
CA GLY A 203 6.64 -15.68 3.40
C GLY A 203 5.80 -16.58 2.49
N MET A 204 5.09 -17.55 3.08
CA MET A 204 4.20 -18.43 2.33
C MET A 204 3.00 -17.71 1.70
N ALA A 205 2.39 -16.78 2.42
CA ALA A 205 1.25 -16.02 1.95
C ALA A 205 1.66 -14.64 1.39
N TRP A 206 2.47 -13.89 2.14
CA TRP A 206 2.90 -12.53 1.78
C TRP A 206 4.41 -12.42 1.76
N GLN A 207 4.91 -11.70 0.77
CA GLN A 207 6.31 -11.38 0.59
C GLN A 207 6.49 -9.85 0.69
N VAL A 208 7.71 -9.43 0.99
CA VAL A 208 8.10 -8.02 1.06
C VAL A 208 9.33 -7.80 0.21
N ALA A 209 9.29 -6.82 -0.66
CA ALA A 209 10.45 -6.28 -1.35
C ALA A 209 10.67 -4.84 -0.93
N GLY A 210 11.93 -4.48 -0.77
CA GLY A 210 12.39 -3.12 -0.57
C GLY A 210 13.31 -2.72 -1.71
N ALA A 211 13.47 -1.43 -1.95
CA ALA A 211 14.39 -0.90 -2.95
C ALA A 211 14.99 0.42 -2.48
N GLU A 212 16.21 0.68 -2.91
CA GLU A 212 16.99 1.88 -2.61
C GLU A 212 17.43 2.53 -3.93
N ARG A 213 17.43 3.85 -3.97
CA ARG A 213 17.93 4.59 -5.13
C ARG A 213 19.44 4.74 -5.08
#